data_bdc614a4f3b07fb077430f5f373ef152
#
_entry.id   bdc614a4f3b07fb077430f5f373ef152
#
_cell.length_a   1.000
_cell.length_b   1.000
_cell.length_c   1.000
_cell.angle_alpha   90.00
_cell.angle_beta   90.00
_cell.angle_gamma   90.00
#
_symmetry.space_group_name_H-M   'P 1'
#
loop_
_entity.id
_entity.type
_entity.pdbx_description
1 polymer ?
#
loop_
_entity_poly.entity_id
_entity_poly.type
_entity_poly.pdbx_seq_one_letter_code
_entity_poly.pdbx_strand_id
1 'polypeptide(L)'
;MKLITVLMTVIFASCMVPVQAQQKKTFKEKLIHFLDSSNVKNTDPQYIELPAKKWRVVLNSGFDQLDLEMNSHQNYDWYDEVADDYTHVQNDLLLRVKPPVTSTVGLWAGYLGWGFGYSVSLSGNKGINMSFNIATPSNGVNIRVRRFDFDKPYGARYNATVGDWQDTDSGDYLELKEPMEIESFDFDGYWIFNQKRYALAAAYGNSVIQKRSAGSLIAGAMFHYQKFDLSQRSNYSNISGYMLGLGKVKAYQAAIGLGYTYNWVPVR
;
A
#
# COMPACT_ATOMS: atom_id res chain seq x y z
N MET A 1 -2.15 3.52 15.12
CA MET A 1 -0.99 4.16 15.77
C MET A 1 -0.06 3.17 16.48
N LYS A 2 -0.53 2.29 17.37
CA LYS A 2 0.36 1.37 18.13
C LYS A 2 1.19 0.39 17.27
N LEU A 3 0.67 -0.10 16.14
CA LEU A 3 1.38 -1.06 15.28
C LEU A 3 2.54 -0.41 14.49
N ILE A 4 2.36 0.83 14.04
CA ILE A 4 3.38 1.59 13.30
C ILE A 4 4.55 1.95 14.24
N THR A 5 4.24 2.32 15.48
CA THR A 5 5.26 2.62 16.50
C THR A 5 6.08 1.37 16.85
N VAL A 6 5.43 0.20 16.95
CA VAL A 6 6.11 -1.08 17.22
C VAL A 6 7.01 -1.48 16.04
N LEU A 7 6.54 -1.34 14.79
CA LEU A 7 7.34 -1.68 13.62
C LEU A 7 8.59 -0.78 13.47
N MET A 8 8.43 0.52 13.71
CA MET A 8 9.55 1.47 13.72
C MET A 8 10.54 1.18 14.85
N THR A 9 10.06 0.78 16.04
CA THR A 9 10.92 0.44 17.18
C THR A 9 11.69 -0.86 16.93
N VAL A 10 11.09 -1.85 16.27
CA VAL A 10 11.76 -3.12 15.91
C VAL A 10 12.84 -2.90 14.85
N ILE A 11 12.59 -2.06 13.85
CA ILE A 11 13.59 -1.71 12.82
C ILE A 11 14.77 -0.94 13.46
N PHE A 12 14.51 -0.04 14.43
CA PHE A 12 15.57 0.67 15.14
C PHE A 12 16.31 -0.21 16.15
N ALA A 13 15.62 -1.11 16.85
CA ALA A 13 16.21 -1.98 17.89
C ALA A 13 17.11 -3.08 17.29
N SER A 14 16.85 -3.58 16.08
CA SER A 14 17.71 -4.55 15.40
C SER A 14 19.06 -3.97 14.93
N CYS A 15 19.24 -2.64 15.03
CA CYS A 15 20.53 -1.98 14.76
C CYS A 15 21.44 -1.84 15.96
N MET A 16 21.05 -2.27 17.17
CA MET A 16 21.85 -2.16 18.39
C MET A 16 22.50 -3.51 18.74
N VAL A 17 23.60 -3.86 18.11
CA VAL A 17 24.51 -4.96 18.55
C VAL A 17 25.63 -4.33 19.40
N PRO A 18 25.96 -4.88 20.59
CA PRO A 18 27.02 -4.34 21.43
C PRO A 18 28.40 -4.57 20.82
N VAL A 19 29.19 -3.50 20.77
CA VAL A 19 30.52 -3.48 20.15
C VAL A 19 31.60 -3.52 21.21
N GLN A 20 32.49 -4.51 21.11
CA GLN A 20 33.79 -4.51 21.77
C GLN A 20 34.75 -3.51 21.11
N ALA A 21 35.54 -2.86 21.92
CA ALA A 21 36.38 -1.73 21.58
C ALA A 21 37.51 -2.06 20.61
N GLN A 22 37.41 -1.60 19.37
CA GLN A 22 38.54 -1.27 18.49
C GLN A 22 38.14 -0.04 17.65
N GLN A 23 39.01 0.97 17.59
CA GLN A 23 38.86 2.29 16.99
C GLN A 23 37.43 2.70 16.61
N LYS A 24 36.86 3.63 17.38
CA LYS A 24 35.46 4.06 17.23
C LYS A 24 35.20 4.70 15.86
N LYS A 25 34.91 3.85 14.86
CA LYS A 25 34.24 4.35 13.64
C LYS A 25 32.94 5.00 14.09
N THR A 26 32.71 6.22 13.63
CA THR A 26 31.47 6.96 13.87
C THR A 26 30.30 6.10 13.42
N PHE A 27 29.11 6.21 14.08
CA PHE A 27 27.88 5.50 13.66
C PHE A 27 27.62 5.65 12.14
N LYS A 28 27.83 6.85 11.60
CA LYS A 28 27.76 7.14 10.17
C LYS A 28 28.67 6.26 9.32
N GLU A 29 29.92 6.06 9.72
CA GLU A 29 30.89 5.23 8.98
C GLU A 29 30.53 3.75 9.02
N LYS A 30 30.01 3.27 10.15
CA LYS A 30 29.50 1.89 10.27
C LYS A 30 28.28 1.66 9.40
N LEU A 31 27.36 2.59 9.38
CA LEU A 31 26.16 2.54 8.54
C LEU A 31 26.55 2.54 7.05
N ILE A 32 27.39 3.48 6.60
CA ILE A 32 27.83 3.54 5.22
C ILE A 32 28.55 2.24 4.83
N HIS A 33 29.44 1.74 5.68
CA HIS A 33 30.14 0.47 5.42
C HIS A 33 29.16 -0.73 5.31
N PHE A 34 28.13 -0.78 6.15
CA PHE A 34 27.07 -1.79 6.06
C PHE A 34 26.30 -1.68 4.75
N LEU A 35 25.88 -0.48 4.36
CA LEU A 35 25.15 -0.21 3.13
C LEU A 35 26.00 -0.54 1.89
N ASP A 36 27.26 -0.16 1.88
CA ASP A 36 28.19 -0.48 0.80
C ASP A 36 28.39 -2.01 0.69
N SER A 37 28.64 -2.67 1.83
CA SER A 37 28.90 -4.11 1.86
C SER A 37 27.68 -4.94 1.43
N SER A 38 26.47 -4.51 1.77
CA SER A 38 25.24 -5.21 1.39
C SER A 38 25.03 -5.29 -0.12
N ASN A 39 25.60 -4.34 -0.87
CA ASN A 39 25.46 -4.25 -2.33
C ASN A 39 26.58 -4.95 -3.12
N VAL A 40 27.70 -5.30 -2.49
CA VAL A 40 28.82 -5.98 -3.17
C VAL A 40 29.12 -7.35 -2.62
N LYS A 41 28.59 -7.69 -1.45
CA LYS A 41 28.81 -8.99 -0.83
C LYS A 41 28.31 -10.11 -1.76
N ASN A 42 29.19 -11.06 -2.07
CA ASN A 42 28.91 -12.20 -2.94
C ASN A 42 28.59 -11.86 -4.40
N THR A 43 28.93 -10.68 -4.91
CA THR A 43 28.79 -10.32 -6.33
C THR A 43 30.11 -10.56 -7.09
N ASP A 44 29.98 -10.83 -8.40
CA ASP A 44 31.12 -10.94 -9.33
C ASP A 44 31.36 -9.55 -9.96
N PRO A 45 32.54 -8.91 -9.73
CA PRO A 45 32.86 -7.58 -10.26
C PRO A 45 32.88 -7.51 -11.79
N GLN A 46 32.97 -8.66 -12.49
CA GLN A 46 32.85 -8.69 -13.94
C GLN A 46 31.41 -8.49 -14.42
N TYR A 47 30.41 -8.76 -13.56
CA TYR A 47 29.00 -8.66 -13.87
C TYR A 47 28.31 -7.48 -13.20
N ILE A 48 28.71 -7.15 -11.97
CA ILE A 48 28.03 -6.16 -11.13
C ILE A 48 29.04 -5.18 -10.56
N GLU A 49 28.74 -3.89 -10.67
CA GLU A 49 29.56 -2.79 -10.19
C GLU A 49 28.71 -1.77 -9.41
N LEU A 50 29.31 -1.08 -8.43
CA LEU A 50 28.66 0.03 -7.74
C LEU A 50 28.68 1.29 -8.62
N PRO A 51 27.58 2.07 -8.64
CA PRO A 51 27.55 3.33 -9.34
C PRO A 51 28.48 4.35 -8.67
N ALA A 52 29.09 5.23 -9.47
CA ALA A 52 29.93 6.31 -8.94
C ALA A 52 29.18 7.27 -8.01
N LYS A 53 27.90 7.51 -8.33
CA LYS A 53 27.00 8.33 -7.49
C LYS A 53 26.14 7.42 -6.63
N LYS A 54 26.42 7.36 -5.34
CA LYS A 54 25.74 6.48 -4.38
C LYS A 54 24.47 7.09 -3.79
N TRP A 55 24.39 8.41 -3.71
CA TRP A 55 23.21 9.13 -3.22
C TRP A 55 22.26 9.48 -4.35
N ARG A 56 20.98 9.39 -4.07
CA ARG A 56 19.91 9.83 -4.96
C ARG A 56 18.82 10.51 -4.17
N VAL A 57 18.37 11.65 -4.67
CA VAL A 57 17.22 12.39 -4.15
C VAL A 57 16.26 12.58 -5.31
N VAL A 58 14.99 12.29 -5.08
CA VAL A 58 13.92 12.38 -6.08
C VAL A 58 12.78 13.19 -5.51
N LEU A 59 12.43 14.27 -6.19
CA LEU A 59 11.16 14.96 -5.98
C LEU A 59 10.12 14.22 -6.82
N ASN A 60 9.03 13.82 -6.20
CA ASN A 60 7.92 13.15 -6.87
C ASN A 60 6.62 13.93 -6.69
N SER A 61 5.77 13.84 -7.68
CA SER A 61 4.38 14.26 -7.62
C SER A 61 3.50 13.14 -8.16
N GLY A 62 2.30 13.03 -7.67
CA GLY A 62 1.36 12.00 -8.08
C GLY A 62 -0.08 12.46 -7.93
N PHE A 63 -0.97 11.71 -8.57
CA PHE A 63 -2.40 11.85 -8.44
C PHE A 63 -2.95 10.50 -7.99
N ASP A 64 -3.72 10.51 -6.91
CA ASP A 64 -4.42 9.35 -6.40
C ASP A 64 -5.93 9.53 -6.66
N GLN A 65 -6.54 8.54 -7.27
CA GLN A 65 -7.98 8.46 -7.48
C GLN A 65 -8.49 7.15 -6.92
N LEU A 66 -9.56 7.23 -6.15
CA LEU A 66 -10.31 6.08 -5.68
C LEU A 66 -11.70 6.12 -6.34
N ASP A 67 -12.14 4.99 -6.82
CA ASP A 67 -13.54 4.75 -7.20
C ASP A 67 -13.92 3.41 -6.60
N LEU A 68 -14.82 3.40 -5.62
CA LEU A 68 -15.32 2.20 -4.97
C LEU A 68 -16.82 2.15 -5.16
N GLU A 69 -17.30 1.07 -5.73
CA GLU A 69 -18.72 0.79 -5.87
C GLU A 69 -19.04 -0.50 -5.14
N MET A 70 -20.02 -0.44 -4.26
CA MET A 70 -20.53 -1.58 -3.52
C MET A 70 -22.01 -1.71 -3.80
N ASN A 71 -22.40 -2.85 -4.34
CA ASN A 71 -23.79 -3.21 -4.59
C ASN A 71 -24.18 -4.33 -3.64
N SER A 72 -25.25 -4.11 -2.88
CA SER A 72 -25.81 -5.11 -1.97
C SER A 72 -27.26 -5.38 -2.36
N HIS A 73 -27.54 -6.62 -2.59
CA HIS A 73 -28.88 -7.12 -2.89
C HIS A 73 -29.31 -8.08 -1.78
N GLN A 74 -30.43 -7.79 -1.14
CA GLN A 74 -30.97 -8.55 -0.03
C GLN A 74 -32.39 -8.96 -0.32
N ASN A 75 -32.66 -10.25 -0.23
CA ASN A 75 -34.01 -10.81 -0.30
C ASN A 75 -34.28 -11.57 1.00
N TYR A 76 -35.34 -11.23 1.69
CA TYR A 76 -35.78 -11.93 2.87
C TYR A 76 -37.28 -11.82 3.04
N ASP A 77 -37.85 -12.80 3.73
CA ASP A 77 -39.27 -12.78 4.13
C ASP A 77 -39.37 -12.25 5.55
N TRP A 78 -40.17 -11.22 5.74
CA TRP A 78 -40.47 -10.66 7.05
C TRP A 78 -41.89 -11.09 7.47
N TYR A 79 -41.99 -11.66 8.67
CA TYR A 79 -43.29 -12.02 9.24
C TYR A 79 -43.94 -10.76 9.84
N ASP A 80 -45.09 -10.37 9.29
CA ASP A 80 -45.90 -9.28 9.80
C ASP A 80 -46.92 -9.84 10.82
N GLU A 81 -46.68 -9.56 12.11
CA GLU A 81 -47.56 -10.03 13.21
C GLU A 81 -48.98 -9.45 13.10
N VAL A 82 -49.20 -8.34 12.44
CA VAL A 82 -50.49 -7.70 12.28
C VAL A 82 -51.28 -8.34 11.14
N ALA A 83 -50.62 -8.69 10.07
CA ALA A 83 -51.22 -9.34 8.91
C ALA A 83 -51.30 -10.87 9.08
N ASP A 84 -50.59 -11.44 10.06
CA ASP A 84 -50.40 -12.88 10.28
C ASP A 84 -49.92 -13.61 9.02
N ASP A 85 -49.00 -12.96 8.26
CA ASP A 85 -48.50 -13.46 6.98
C ASP A 85 -47.05 -13.02 6.76
N TYR A 86 -46.37 -13.65 5.79
CA TYR A 86 -45.03 -13.29 5.37
C TYR A 86 -45.07 -12.28 4.24
N THR A 87 -44.35 -11.18 4.42
CA THR A 87 -44.13 -10.16 3.38
C THR A 87 -42.74 -10.30 2.81
N HIS A 88 -42.64 -10.46 1.48
CA HIS A 88 -41.38 -10.53 0.79
C HIS A 88 -40.77 -9.13 0.69
N VAL A 89 -39.51 -9.00 1.11
CA VAL A 89 -38.75 -7.75 1.08
C VAL A 89 -37.50 -7.92 0.21
N GLN A 90 -37.38 -7.04 -0.77
CA GLN A 90 -36.19 -6.94 -1.61
C GLN A 90 -35.57 -5.55 -1.42
N ASN A 91 -34.30 -5.53 -1.01
CA ASN A 91 -33.54 -4.30 -0.81
C ASN A 91 -32.31 -4.27 -1.71
N ASP A 92 -32.18 -3.23 -2.49
CA ASP A 92 -31.02 -2.94 -3.32
C ASP A 92 -30.33 -1.67 -2.80
N LEU A 93 -29.08 -1.80 -2.39
CA LEU A 93 -28.24 -0.69 -1.97
C LEU A 93 -27.05 -0.56 -2.91
N LEU A 94 -26.93 0.60 -3.56
CA LEU A 94 -25.75 0.98 -4.30
C LEU A 94 -25.00 2.08 -3.52
N LEU A 95 -23.84 1.73 -2.98
CA LEU A 95 -22.92 2.69 -2.38
C LEU A 95 -21.80 3.01 -3.37
N ARG A 96 -21.67 4.27 -3.72
CA ARG A 96 -20.60 4.75 -4.60
C ARG A 96 -19.72 5.74 -3.87
N VAL A 97 -18.42 5.42 -3.76
CA VAL A 97 -17.41 6.22 -3.10
C VAL A 97 -16.45 6.75 -4.17
N LYS A 98 -16.57 8.04 -4.49
CA LYS A 98 -15.75 8.70 -5.50
C LYS A 98 -15.20 10.03 -4.98
N PRO A 99 -14.23 9.99 -4.04
CA PRO A 99 -13.65 11.22 -3.55
C PRO A 99 -12.95 12.00 -4.66
N PRO A 100 -12.76 13.31 -4.50
CA PRO A 100 -12.02 14.11 -5.46
C PRO A 100 -10.58 13.57 -5.62
N VAL A 101 -10.03 13.73 -6.82
CA VAL A 101 -8.65 13.38 -7.11
C VAL A 101 -7.73 14.11 -6.13
N THR A 102 -6.88 13.35 -5.47
CA THR A 102 -5.89 13.87 -4.52
C THR A 102 -4.56 14.03 -5.22
N SER A 103 -4.02 15.25 -5.25
CA SER A 103 -2.66 15.49 -5.70
C SER A 103 -1.68 15.39 -4.54
N THR A 104 -0.55 14.76 -4.78
CA THR A 104 0.49 14.55 -3.76
C THR A 104 1.83 15.09 -4.24
N VAL A 105 2.64 15.57 -3.30
CA VAL A 105 4.04 15.92 -3.53
C VAL A 105 4.88 15.25 -2.45
N GLY A 106 6.05 14.78 -2.84
CA GLY A 106 6.92 14.08 -1.93
C GLY A 106 8.39 14.16 -2.28
N LEU A 107 9.20 13.78 -1.33
CA LEU A 107 10.64 13.65 -1.45
C LEU A 107 11.03 12.21 -1.12
N TRP A 108 11.85 11.63 -1.96
CA TRP A 108 12.51 10.36 -1.71
C TRP A 108 14.02 10.56 -1.68
N ALA A 109 14.69 10.01 -0.67
CA ALA A 109 16.13 10.03 -0.55
C ALA A 109 16.65 8.62 -0.32
N GLY A 110 17.75 8.26 -0.99
CA GLY A 110 18.32 6.94 -0.88
C GLY A 110 19.82 6.88 -1.11
N TYR A 111 20.42 5.79 -0.61
CA TYR A 111 21.82 5.45 -0.74
C TYR A 111 21.94 3.99 -1.17
N LEU A 112 22.51 3.74 -2.36
CA LEU A 112 22.76 2.41 -2.92
C LEU A 112 21.56 1.43 -2.78
N GLY A 113 20.37 1.87 -3.15
CA GLY A 113 19.17 1.02 -3.10
C GLY A 113 18.45 0.96 -1.76
N TRP A 114 19.00 1.56 -0.70
CA TRP A 114 18.28 1.84 0.53
C TRP A 114 17.65 3.21 0.43
N GLY A 115 16.36 3.31 0.61
CA GLY A 115 15.70 4.60 0.44
C GLY A 115 14.46 4.76 1.29
N PHE A 116 14.18 6.01 1.60
CA PHE A 116 12.99 6.43 2.31
C PHE A 116 12.30 7.56 1.55
N GLY A 117 10.99 7.46 1.41
CA GLY A 117 10.15 8.47 0.77
C GLY A 117 9.03 8.90 1.71
N TYR A 118 8.73 10.20 1.64
CA TYR A 118 7.62 10.80 2.34
C TYR A 118 6.88 11.74 1.38
N SER A 119 5.56 11.61 1.31
CA SER A 119 4.71 12.47 0.49
C SER A 119 3.51 12.94 1.28
N VAL A 120 3.06 14.14 0.97
CA VAL A 120 1.88 14.75 1.56
C VAL A 120 0.88 15.14 0.47
N SER A 121 -0.37 15.20 0.84
CA SER A 121 -1.44 15.68 -0.03
C SER A 121 -1.38 17.20 -0.18
N LEU A 122 -1.53 17.69 -1.41
CA LEU A 122 -1.64 19.11 -1.75
C LEU A 122 -3.08 19.55 -1.97
N SER A 123 -3.96 18.65 -2.38
CA SER A 123 -5.39 18.95 -2.57
C SER A 123 -6.17 18.72 -1.29
N GLY A 124 -7.40 19.21 -1.17
CA GLY A 124 -8.21 19.31 0.05
C GLY A 124 -8.34 18.06 0.94
N ASN A 125 -7.99 16.89 0.43
CA ASN A 125 -7.92 15.66 1.21
C ASN A 125 -6.61 15.61 1.99
N LYS A 126 -6.68 15.36 3.30
CA LYS A 126 -5.48 15.20 4.13
C LYS A 126 -4.92 13.80 3.94
N GLY A 127 -3.63 13.70 3.60
CA GLY A 127 -3.02 12.40 3.42
C GLY A 127 -1.52 12.40 3.56
N ILE A 128 -1.01 11.25 3.98
CA ILE A 128 0.42 10.95 4.06
C ILE A 128 0.71 9.62 3.37
N ASN A 129 1.87 9.56 2.73
CA ASN A 129 2.40 8.35 2.14
C ASN A 129 3.87 8.23 2.51
N MET A 130 4.21 7.13 3.17
CA MET A 130 5.59 6.80 3.55
C MET A 130 6.01 5.55 2.80
N SER A 131 7.23 5.55 2.26
CA SER A 131 7.80 4.38 1.61
C SER A 131 9.21 4.09 2.13
N PHE A 132 9.52 2.82 2.26
CA PHE A 132 10.85 2.33 2.58
C PHE A 132 11.22 1.25 1.58
N ASN A 133 12.39 1.41 0.95
CA ASN A 133 12.85 0.53 -0.11
C ASN A 133 14.24 0.00 0.18
N ILE A 134 14.42 -1.30 -0.07
CA ILE A 134 15.71 -1.95 -0.14
C ILE A 134 15.79 -2.62 -1.51
N ALA A 135 16.86 -2.36 -2.26
CA ALA A 135 17.10 -2.99 -3.55
C ALA A 135 18.60 -3.34 -3.68
N THR A 136 18.96 -4.51 -3.18
CA THR A 136 20.30 -5.08 -3.27
C THR A 136 20.37 -6.09 -4.43
N PRO A 137 21.57 -6.56 -4.84
CA PRO A 137 21.68 -7.63 -5.83
C PRO A 137 21.00 -8.95 -5.42
N SER A 138 20.93 -9.25 -4.12
CA SER A 138 20.37 -10.49 -3.61
C SER A 138 18.89 -10.46 -3.32
N ASN A 139 18.39 -9.32 -2.92
CA ASN A 139 17.00 -9.16 -2.49
C ASN A 139 16.51 -7.73 -2.65
N GLY A 140 15.21 -7.59 -2.64
CA GLY A 140 14.56 -6.30 -2.51
C GLY A 140 13.38 -6.39 -1.57
N VAL A 141 13.11 -5.28 -0.91
CA VAL A 141 11.95 -5.09 -0.06
C VAL A 141 11.39 -3.71 -0.33
N ASN A 142 10.09 -3.62 -0.52
CA ASN A 142 9.37 -2.38 -0.63
C ASN A 142 8.23 -2.38 0.40
N ILE A 143 8.23 -1.40 1.28
CA ILE A 143 7.17 -1.18 2.27
C ILE A 143 6.57 0.18 1.99
N ARG A 144 5.25 0.24 1.90
CA ARG A 144 4.52 1.48 1.75
C ARG A 144 3.37 1.54 2.74
N VAL A 145 3.26 2.68 3.40
CA VAL A 145 2.16 2.99 4.33
C VAL A 145 1.48 4.25 3.85
N ARG A 146 0.18 4.18 3.63
CA ARG A 146 -0.63 5.33 3.21
C ARG A 146 -1.81 5.50 4.14
N ARG A 147 -2.13 6.75 4.41
CA ARG A 147 -3.35 7.15 5.11
C ARG A 147 -3.90 8.40 4.46
N PHE A 148 -5.17 8.34 4.13
CA PHE A 148 -5.90 9.46 3.54
C PHE A 148 -7.23 9.63 4.25
N ASP A 149 -7.57 10.87 4.57
CA ASP A 149 -8.86 11.28 5.06
C ASP A 149 -9.56 12.04 3.92
N PHE A 150 -10.69 11.50 3.44
CA PHE A 150 -11.46 12.10 2.36
C PHE A 150 -12.64 12.86 2.92
N ASP A 151 -12.65 14.18 2.72
CA ASP A 151 -13.80 15.01 3.03
C ASP A 151 -14.86 14.82 1.92
N LYS A 152 -16.08 14.47 2.28
CA LYS A 152 -17.24 14.31 1.39
C LYS A 152 -17.07 13.29 0.26
N PRO A 153 -17.00 12.01 0.55
CA PRO A 153 -16.79 11.01 -0.49
C PRO A 153 -17.94 10.81 -1.46
N TYR A 154 -19.28 10.86 -1.17
CA TYR A 154 -20.36 10.82 -2.02
C TYR A 154 -21.55 10.25 -1.56
N GLY A 155 -22.26 9.50 -2.23
CA GLY A 155 -23.63 9.16 -2.05
C GLY A 155 -23.96 7.66 -2.01
N ALA A 156 -25.03 7.32 -1.32
CA ALA A 156 -25.69 6.02 -1.39
C ALA A 156 -27.03 6.16 -2.09
N ARG A 157 -27.37 5.21 -2.95
CA ARG A 157 -28.69 5.08 -3.56
C ARG A 157 -29.33 3.81 -3.03
N TYR A 158 -30.59 3.93 -2.64
CA TYR A 158 -31.35 2.84 -2.06
C TYR A 158 -32.66 2.62 -2.83
N ASN A 159 -33.00 1.34 -3.07
CA ASN A 159 -34.27 0.90 -3.60
C ASN A 159 -34.81 -0.20 -2.70
N ALA A 160 -36.05 -0.11 -2.24
CA ALA A 160 -36.72 -1.18 -1.52
C ALA A 160 -38.04 -1.56 -2.19
N THR A 161 -38.30 -2.84 -2.25
CA THR A 161 -39.60 -3.39 -2.63
C THR A 161 -40.11 -4.23 -1.45
N VAL A 162 -41.28 -3.91 -0.93
CA VAL A 162 -41.91 -4.60 0.18
C VAL A 162 -43.29 -5.07 -0.30
N GLY A 163 -43.41 -6.38 -0.58
CA GLY A 163 -44.61 -6.91 -1.22
C GLY A 163 -44.86 -6.22 -2.58
N ASP A 164 -46.03 -5.65 -2.77
CA ASP A 164 -46.40 -4.91 -3.97
C ASP A 164 -45.98 -3.43 -3.94
N TRP A 165 -45.43 -2.95 -2.83
CA TRP A 165 -45.02 -1.56 -2.65
C TRP A 165 -43.56 -1.36 -3.04
N GLN A 166 -43.31 -0.42 -3.94
CA GLN A 166 -41.97 -0.02 -4.33
C GLN A 166 -41.66 1.35 -3.76
N ASP A 167 -40.66 1.43 -2.90
CA ASP A 167 -39.99 2.66 -2.55
C ASP A 167 -38.82 2.86 -3.50
N THR A 168 -39.04 3.57 -4.56
CA THR A 168 -37.99 4.07 -5.43
C THR A 168 -37.62 5.45 -4.96
N ASP A 169 -36.67 5.53 -4.05
CA ASP A 169 -36.04 6.82 -3.78
C ASP A 169 -35.34 7.28 -5.06
N SER A 170 -35.93 8.31 -5.69
CA SER A 170 -35.64 8.71 -7.05
C SER A 170 -34.28 9.42 -7.18
N GLY A 171 -33.21 8.73 -6.82
CA GLY A 171 -31.90 9.00 -7.37
C GLY A 171 -31.06 10.07 -6.73
N ASP A 172 -31.45 10.68 -5.65
CA ASP A 172 -30.58 11.58 -4.91
C ASP A 172 -29.63 10.76 -4.04
N TYR A 173 -28.33 10.88 -4.34
CA TYR A 173 -27.30 10.30 -3.49
C TYR A 173 -27.31 10.99 -2.13
N LEU A 174 -27.45 10.21 -1.07
CA LEU A 174 -27.28 10.71 0.29
C LEU A 174 -25.83 11.15 0.48
N GLU A 175 -25.61 12.44 0.64
CA GLU A 175 -24.29 12.99 0.94
C GLU A 175 -23.79 12.49 2.30
N LEU A 176 -22.68 11.78 2.31
CA LEU A 176 -22.00 11.44 3.55
C LEU A 176 -21.33 12.70 4.11
N LYS A 177 -21.68 13.13 5.31
CA LYS A 177 -21.23 14.41 5.88
C LYS A 177 -19.89 14.34 6.57
N GLU A 178 -19.43 13.15 6.94
CA GLU A 178 -18.18 12.94 7.67
C GLU A 178 -17.09 12.36 6.77
N PRO A 179 -15.81 12.68 7.02
CA PRO A 179 -14.72 12.18 6.22
C PRO A 179 -14.56 10.66 6.36
N MET A 180 -14.22 10.00 5.25
CA MET A 180 -13.84 8.60 5.21
C MET A 180 -12.33 8.47 5.39
N GLU A 181 -11.89 7.56 6.24
CA GLU A 181 -10.48 7.24 6.42
C GLU A 181 -10.10 5.99 5.62
N ILE A 182 -9.03 6.09 4.84
CA ILE A 182 -8.40 4.97 4.16
C ILE A 182 -6.99 4.77 4.70
N GLU A 183 -6.70 3.58 5.19
CA GLU A 183 -5.36 3.15 5.56
C GLU A 183 -4.95 2.00 4.66
N SER A 184 -3.72 2.04 4.12
CA SER A 184 -3.14 0.89 3.42
C SER A 184 -1.72 0.62 3.89
N PHE A 185 -1.38 -0.66 3.87
CA PHE A 185 -0.04 -1.17 4.09
C PHE A 185 0.28 -2.13 2.97
N ASP A 186 1.35 -1.84 2.22
CA ASP A 186 1.84 -2.67 1.13
C ASP A 186 3.24 -3.17 1.50
N PHE A 187 3.45 -4.45 1.32
CA PHE A 187 4.74 -5.12 1.43
C PHE A 187 4.99 -5.93 0.18
N ASP A 188 6.12 -5.69 -0.49
CA ASP A 188 6.62 -6.50 -1.59
C ASP A 188 8.05 -6.90 -1.28
N GLY A 189 8.36 -8.17 -1.43
CA GLY A 189 9.70 -8.70 -1.24
C GLY A 189 10.09 -9.67 -2.33
N TYR A 190 11.36 -9.68 -2.69
CA TYR A 190 11.90 -10.68 -3.62
C TYR A 190 13.30 -11.15 -3.23
N TRP A 191 13.63 -12.35 -3.67
CA TRP A 191 14.93 -12.98 -3.52
C TRP A 191 15.47 -13.44 -4.86
N ILE A 192 16.76 -13.16 -5.13
CA ILE A 192 17.49 -13.50 -6.36
C ILE A 192 18.44 -14.68 -6.09
N PHE A 193 18.27 -15.76 -6.84
CA PHE A 193 19.09 -16.96 -6.65
C PHE A 193 20.50 -16.83 -7.26
N ASN A 194 20.64 -16.15 -8.40
CA ASN A 194 21.92 -15.89 -9.05
C ASN A 194 22.49 -14.49 -8.71
N GLN A 195 22.50 -14.14 -7.43
CA GLN A 195 22.99 -12.83 -6.95
C GLN A 195 24.44 -12.50 -7.33
N LYS A 196 25.25 -13.53 -7.67
CA LYS A 196 26.64 -13.32 -8.10
C LYS A 196 26.74 -12.57 -9.42
N ARG A 197 25.86 -12.86 -10.36
CA ARG A 197 25.95 -12.35 -11.75
C ARG A 197 24.76 -11.52 -12.19
N TYR A 198 23.65 -11.63 -11.50
CA TYR A 198 22.40 -10.95 -11.83
C TYR A 198 21.95 -10.04 -10.69
N ALA A 199 21.52 -8.80 -11.03
CA ALA A 199 20.96 -7.85 -10.09
C ALA A 199 19.70 -7.19 -10.69
N LEU A 200 18.53 -7.53 -10.15
CA LEU A 200 17.28 -6.86 -10.49
C LEU A 200 17.33 -5.36 -10.13
N ALA A 201 18.04 -5.05 -9.06
CA ALA A 201 18.29 -3.69 -8.58
C ALA A 201 18.99 -2.78 -9.61
N ALA A 202 19.69 -3.35 -10.61
CA ALA A 202 20.28 -2.58 -11.70
C ALA A 202 19.21 -2.00 -12.65
N ALA A 203 18.14 -2.77 -12.91
CA ALA A 203 17.07 -2.36 -13.81
C ALA A 203 16.09 -1.36 -13.18
N TYR A 204 15.75 -1.57 -11.92
CA TYR A 204 14.69 -0.81 -11.25
C TYR A 204 15.22 0.21 -10.22
N GLY A 205 16.28 -0.14 -9.51
CA GLY A 205 16.79 0.64 -8.39
C GLY A 205 17.96 1.55 -8.73
N ASN A 206 18.68 1.29 -9.85
CA ASN A 206 19.96 1.93 -10.17
C ASN A 206 20.94 1.95 -8.97
N SER A 207 20.82 0.96 -8.07
CA SER A 207 21.67 0.83 -6.90
C SER A 207 23.00 0.13 -7.22
N VAL A 208 23.01 -0.61 -8.34
CA VAL A 208 24.17 -1.26 -8.93
C VAL A 208 24.09 -1.18 -10.45
N ILE A 209 25.21 -1.42 -11.12
CA ILE A 209 25.34 -1.44 -12.57
C ILE A 209 25.54 -2.89 -13.02
N GLN A 210 24.67 -3.37 -13.91
CA GLN A 210 24.87 -4.66 -14.59
C GLN A 210 25.78 -4.45 -15.79
N LYS A 211 26.98 -5.08 -15.80
CA LYS A 211 27.99 -4.92 -16.87
C LYS A 211 27.88 -5.93 -18.00
N ARG A 212 27.35 -7.12 -17.70
CA ARG A 212 27.15 -8.21 -18.66
C ARG A 212 25.75 -8.79 -18.50
N SER A 213 25.23 -9.30 -19.60
CA SER A 213 23.93 -9.99 -19.60
C SER A 213 23.95 -11.18 -18.65
N ALA A 214 22.91 -11.30 -17.86
CA ALA A 214 22.71 -12.41 -16.94
C ALA A 214 21.23 -12.56 -16.61
N GLY A 215 20.85 -13.74 -16.13
CA GLY A 215 19.52 -14.02 -15.65
C GLY A 215 19.52 -14.77 -14.32
N SER A 216 18.37 -14.83 -13.68
CA SER A 216 18.16 -15.52 -12.42
C SER A 216 16.73 -16.01 -12.27
N LEU A 217 16.58 -17.11 -11.55
CA LEU A 217 15.32 -17.40 -10.87
C LEU A 217 15.11 -16.36 -9.78
N ILE A 218 13.84 -16.02 -9.55
CA ILE A 218 13.38 -15.08 -8.54
C ILE A 218 12.23 -15.70 -7.77
N ALA A 219 12.27 -15.59 -6.45
CA ALA A 219 11.11 -15.85 -5.59
C ALA A 219 10.60 -14.52 -5.04
N GLY A 220 9.30 -14.35 -4.98
CA GLY A 220 8.67 -13.14 -4.48
C GLY A 220 7.53 -13.43 -3.52
N ALA A 221 7.27 -12.49 -2.63
CA ALA A 221 6.11 -12.47 -1.77
C ALA A 221 5.54 -11.06 -1.69
N MET A 222 4.23 -10.95 -1.67
CA MET A 222 3.54 -9.69 -1.44
C MET A 222 2.49 -9.86 -0.34
N PHE A 223 2.29 -8.77 0.38
CA PHE A 223 1.18 -8.64 1.32
C PHE A 223 0.61 -7.23 1.20
N HIS A 224 -0.68 -7.15 0.98
CA HIS A 224 -1.42 -5.91 0.87
C HIS A 224 -2.54 -5.91 1.92
N TYR A 225 -2.62 -4.85 2.68
CA TYR A 225 -3.68 -4.58 3.62
C TYR A 225 -4.33 -3.25 3.31
N GLN A 226 -5.65 -3.22 3.28
CA GLN A 226 -6.41 -1.99 3.08
C GLN A 226 -7.58 -1.96 4.07
N LYS A 227 -7.78 -0.80 4.68
CA LYS A 227 -8.89 -0.53 5.57
C LYS A 227 -9.63 0.69 5.08
N PHE A 228 -10.92 0.54 4.89
CA PHE A 228 -11.87 1.62 4.70
C PHE A 228 -12.65 1.81 5.98
N ASP A 229 -12.60 2.99 6.57
CA ASP A 229 -13.39 3.34 7.75
C ASP A 229 -14.50 4.28 7.31
N LEU A 230 -15.68 3.72 7.17
CA LEU A 230 -16.94 4.40 6.83
C LEU A 230 -17.77 4.67 8.09
N SER A 231 -17.23 4.37 9.29
CA SER A 231 -17.94 4.52 10.56
C SER A 231 -18.11 6.00 10.90
N GLN A 232 -19.22 6.53 10.50
CA GLN A 232 -19.62 7.89 10.79
C GLN A 232 -20.37 7.94 12.11
N ARG A 233 -19.99 8.86 12.97
CA ARG A 233 -20.49 8.91 14.36
C ARG A 233 -21.82 9.62 14.53
N SER A 234 -22.28 10.39 13.54
CA SER A 234 -23.49 11.20 13.66
C SER A 234 -24.49 10.93 12.54
N ASN A 235 -25.70 10.56 12.91
CA ASN A 235 -26.92 10.55 12.10
C ASN A 235 -27.11 9.47 11.02
N TYR A 236 -26.40 8.34 11.07
CA TYR A 236 -26.57 7.26 10.10
C TYR A 236 -27.31 6.05 10.63
N SER A 237 -28.35 6.24 11.43
CA SER A 237 -29.25 5.12 11.81
C SER A 237 -29.85 4.43 10.57
N ASN A 238 -30.05 5.16 9.48
CA ASN A 238 -30.64 4.61 8.27
C ASN A 238 -29.62 3.87 7.39
N ILE A 239 -28.50 4.48 6.98
CA ILE A 239 -27.51 3.80 6.12
C ILE A 239 -26.80 2.66 6.85
N SER A 240 -26.47 2.80 8.14
CA SER A 240 -25.87 1.72 8.89
C SER A 240 -26.81 0.52 9.07
N GLY A 241 -28.10 0.75 9.15
CA GLY A 241 -29.12 -0.30 9.11
C GLY A 241 -29.12 -1.03 7.77
N TYR A 242 -29.14 -0.31 6.66
CA TYR A 242 -29.13 -0.88 5.31
C TYR A 242 -27.82 -1.54 4.93
N MET A 243 -26.69 -1.07 5.42
CA MET A 243 -25.37 -1.67 5.21
C MET A 243 -25.06 -2.80 6.21
N LEU A 244 -26.05 -3.30 6.97
CA LEU A 244 -25.86 -4.32 8.01
C LEU A 244 -24.78 -3.93 9.04
N GLY A 245 -24.64 -2.67 9.36
CA GLY A 245 -23.63 -2.16 10.28
C GLY A 245 -22.20 -2.20 9.76
N LEU A 246 -21.97 -2.35 8.44
CA LEU A 246 -20.65 -2.33 7.82
C LEU A 246 -20.04 -0.91 7.89
N GLY A 247 -19.61 -0.51 9.08
CA GLY A 247 -18.87 0.74 9.26
C GLY A 247 -17.39 0.65 8.88
N LYS A 248 -16.83 -0.57 8.79
CA LYS A 248 -15.42 -0.80 8.48
C LYS A 248 -15.25 -2.00 7.58
N VAL A 249 -14.53 -1.80 6.47
CA VAL A 249 -14.11 -2.87 5.57
C VAL A 249 -12.60 -3.03 5.67
N LYS A 250 -12.13 -4.26 5.84
CA LYS A 250 -10.71 -4.61 5.83
C LYS A 250 -10.48 -5.65 4.75
N ALA A 251 -9.58 -5.36 3.84
CA ALA A 251 -9.15 -6.27 2.79
C ALA A 251 -7.71 -6.70 3.03
N TYR A 252 -7.43 -7.98 2.82
CA TYR A 252 -6.11 -8.58 2.91
C TYR A 252 -5.85 -9.36 1.64
N GLN A 253 -4.69 -9.14 1.05
CA GLN A 253 -4.20 -9.91 -0.08
C GLN A 253 -2.78 -10.37 0.21
N ALA A 254 -2.50 -11.64 -0.01
CA ALA A 254 -1.15 -12.19 0.08
C ALA A 254 -0.90 -13.09 -1.12
N ALA A 255 0.31 -13.03 -1.66
CA ALA A 255 0.73 -13.90 -2.74
C ALA A 255 2.21 -14.25 -2.60
N ILE A 256 2.57 -15.44 -3.07
CA ILE A 256 3.94 -15.88 -3.29
C ILE A 256 4.10 -16.27 -4.75
N GLY A 257 5.27 -16.06 -5.30
CA GLY A 257 5.52 -16.37 -6.71
C GLY A 257 6.95 -16.78 -6.97
N LEU A 258 7.12 -17.54 -8.04
CA LEU A 258 8.40 -17.89 -8.63
C LEU A 258 8.43 -17.42 -10.08
N GLY A 259 9.57 -16.93 -10.53
CA GLY A 259 9.74 -16.47 -11.89
C GLY A 259 11.18 -16.55 -12.35
N TYR A 260 11.39 -16.17 -13.60
CA TYR A 260 12.71 -15.99 -14.19
C TYR A 260 12.82 -14.57 -14.73
N THR A 261 13.97 -13.95 -14.53
CA THR A 261 14.25 -12.58 -14.98
C THR A 261 15.64 -12.53 -15.63
N TYR A 262 15.79 -11.64 -16.62
CA TYR A 262 17.00 -11.52 -17.41
C TYR A 262 17.31 -10.05 -17.70
N ASN A 263 18.55 -9.63 -17.41
CA ASN A 263 19.07 -8.33 -17.83
C ASN A 263 19.91 -8.53 -19.11
N TRP A 264 19.43 -7.96 -20.20
CA TRP A 264 20.19 -7.92 -21.44
C TRP A 264 21.04 -6.65 -21.47
N VAL A 265 22.36 -6.84 -21.56
CA VAL A 265 23.33 -5.77 -21.69
C VAL A 265 24.00 -5.92 -23.05
N PRO A 266 23.70 -5.06 -24.03
CA PRO A 266 24.34 -5.14 -25.33
C PRO A 266 25.85 -4.89 -25.21
N VAL A 267 26.62 -5.76 -25.84
CA VAL A 267 28.08 -5.56 -25.95
C VAL A 267 28.30 -4.40 -26.94
N ARG A 268 29.02 -3.38 -26.48
CA ARG A 268 29.48 -2.30 -27.36
C ARG A 268 30.81 -2.67 -27.98
#